data_67c306d6ce1c617f76f9fc3534236771
#
_entry.id   67c306d6ce1c617f76f9fc3534236771
#
_cell.length_a   1.000
_cell.length_b   1.000
_cell.length_c   1.000
_cell.angle_alpha   90.00
_cell.angle_beta   90.00
_cell.angle_gamma   90.00
#
_symmetry.space_group_name_H-M   'P 1'
#
loop_
_entity.id
_entity.type
_entity.pdbx_description
1 polymer ?
#
loop_
_entity_poly.entity_id
_entity_poly.type
_entity_poly.pdbx_seq_one_letter_code
_entity_poly.pdbx_strand_id
1 'polypeptide(L)'
;MNDKMEQFVKWVEESDNIVFFGGAGVSTESGIPDFRSVDGLYHQKYDYPPETILSHSFYMRKPEEFFRFYKNKMLFPKAEPSTTHKKLAKLEADGKLKGIVTQNIDGLHQKAGSCHVIELHGSVLRNYCERCHQFYGLDAILQSEGVPKCSCGGRIKPDVVLYEEGLDEENIEEAVRLIREADIL
;
A
#
# COMPACT_ATOMS: atom_id res chain seq x y z
N MET A 1 -32.92 7.66 5.09
CA MET A 1 -31.48 7.37 5.36
C MET A 1 -31.36 7.03 6.84
N ASN A 2 -30.40 6.24 7.30
CA ASN A 2 -30.26 5.93 8.73
C ASN A 2 -29.70 7.18 9.43
N ASP A 3 -30.21 7.57 10.61
CA ASP A 3 -29.73 8.75 11.39
C ASP A 3 -28.21 8.86 11.50
N LYS A 4 -27.51 7.73 11.63
CA LYS A 4 -26.05 7.70 11.68
C LYS A 4 -25.40 8.13 10.35
N MET A 5 -26.01 7.79 9.22
CA MET A 5 -25.50 8.17 7.91
C MET A 5 -25.74 9.65 7.65
N GLU A 6 -26.88 10.20 8.06
CA GLU A 6 -27.16 11.64 7.97
C GLU A 6 -26.18 12.44 8.83
N GLN A 7 -25.93 11.95 10.04
CA GLN A 7 -24.95 12.58 10.92
C GLN A 7 -23.54 12.53 10.34
N PHE A 8 -23.11 11.40 9.75
CA PHE A 8 -21.82 11.28 9.10
C PHE A 8 -21.67 12.23 7.90
N VAL A 9 -22.70 12.31 7.05
CA VAL A 9 -22.71 13.26 5.91
C VAL A 9 -22.57 14.69 6.41
N LYS A 10 -23.30 15.06 7.46
CA LYS A 10 -23.20 16.39 8.07
C LYS A 10 -21.79 16.70 8.56
N TRP A 11 -21.14 15.77 9.26
CA TRP A 11 -19.76 15.96 9.71
C TRP A 11 -18.79 16.18 8.54
N VAL A 12 -18.91 15.39 7.46
CA VAL A 12 -18.08 15.56 6.26
C VAL A 12 -18.36 16.91 5.58
N GLU A 13 -19.60 17.37 5.55
CA GLU A 13 -19.96 18.68 4.97
C GLU A 13 -19.43 19.86 5.80
N GLU A 14 -19.45 19.75 7.13
CA GLU A 14 -19.02 20.80 8.05
C GLU A 14 -17.51 20.84 8.28
N SER A 15 -16.78 19.74 8.02
CA SER A 15 -15.33 19.68 8.21
C SER A 15 -14.57 20.15 6.97
N ASP A 16 -13.46 20.85 7.22
CA ASP A 16 -12.46 21.24 6.22
C ASP A 16 -11.07 20.64 6.50
N ASN A 17 -10.98 19.75 7.49
CA ASN A 17 -9.74 19.06 7.86
C ASN A 17 -9.97 17.56 8.13
N ILE A 18 -10.25 16.83 7.06
CA ILE A 18 -10.47 15.38 7.09
C ILE A 18 -9.14 14.67 6.79
N VAL A 19 -8.85 13.63 7.54
CA VAL A 19 -7.76 12.69 7.24
C VAL A 19 -8.35 11.29 7.10
N PHE A 20 -7.91 10.57 6.08
CA PHE A 20 -8.32 9.18 5.89
C PHE A 20 -7.17 8.24 6.28
N PHE A 21 -7.45 7.30 7.19
CA PHE A 21 -6.53 6.20 7.52
C PHE A 21 -7.11 4.88 7.01
N GLY A 22 -6.39 4.20 6.12
CA GLY A 22 -6.91 3.01 5.45
C GLY A 22 -5.93 1.85 5.34
N GLY A 23 -6.51 0.67 5.14
CA GLY A 23 -5.79 -0.58 4.91
C GLY A 23 -6.41 -1.39 3.77
N ALA A 24 -6.06 -2.67 3.66
CA ALA A 24 -6.38 -3.53 2.52
C ALA A 24 -7.87 -3.64 2.16
N GLY A 25 -8.78 -3.42 3.13
CA GLY A 25 -10.23 -3.42 2.87
C GLY A 25 -10.69 -2.38 1.86
N VAL A 26 -9.94 -1.28 1.66
CA VAL A 26 -10.26 -0.24 0.66
C VAL A 26 -10.06 -0.75 -0.77
N SER A 27 -9.17 -1.72 -0.96
CA SER A 27 -8.78 -2.25 -2.27
C SER A 27 -9.49 -3.57 -2.64
N THR A 28 -10.35 -4.11 -1.78
CA THR A 28 -11.08 -5.37 -2.07
C THR A 28 -12.02 -5.23 -3.27
N GLU A 29 -12.72 -4.10 -3.40
CA GLU A 29 -13.53 -3.79 -4.59
C GLU A 29 -12.71 -3.59 -5.86
N SER A 30 -11.40 -3.39 -5.74
CA SER A 30 -10.45 -3.32 -6.84
C SER A 30 -9.92 -4.69 -7.27
N GLY A 31 -10.39 -5.77 -6.62
CA GLY A 31 -9.95 -7.14 -6.88
C GLY A 31 -8.63 -7.52 -6.17
N ILE A 32 -8.16 -6.71 -5.23
CA ILE A 32 -6.99 -7.02 -4.40
C ILE A 32 -7.51 -7.65 -3.09
N PRO A 33 -7.19 -8.92 -2.81
CA PRO A 33 -7.61 -9.55 -1.57
C PRO A 33 -6.94 -8.89 -0.37
N ASP A 34 -7.66 -8.75 0.72
CA ASP A 34 -7.06 -8.37 1.98
C ASP A 34 -6.29 -9.55 2.62
N PHE A 35 -5.72 -9.33 3.80
CA PHE A 35 -4.91 -10.35 4.47
C PHE A 35 -5.72 -11.32 5.31
N ARG A 36 -6.82 -10.89 5.94
CA ARG A 36 -7.47 -11.54 7.08
C ARG A 36 -8.90 -12.01 6.83
N SER A 37 -9.57 -11.54 5.78
CA SER A 37 -10.93 -11.99 5.46
C SER A 37 -10.93 -13.48 5.07
N VAL A 38 -12.10 -14.07 4.96
CA VAL A 38 -12.28 -15.50 4.62
C VAL A 38 -11.56 -15.87 3.32
N ASP A 39 -11.53 -14.94 2.34
CA ASP A 39 -10.85 -15.09 1.05
C ASP A 39 -9.46 -14.44 1.04
N GLY A 40 -9.00 -13.94 2.19
CA GLY A 40 -7.75 -13.22 2.35
C GLY A 40 -6.51 -14.11 2.20
N LEU A 41 -5.36 -13.45 2.05
CA LEU A 41 -4.08 -14.13 1.82
C LEU A 41 -3.75 -15.17 2.91
N TYR A 42 -4.10 -14.91 4.16
CA TYR A 42 -3.78 -15.81 5.29
C TYR A 42 -4.60 -17.12 5.29
N HIS A 43 -5.70 -17.18 4.59
CA HIS A 43 -6.53 -18.38 4.48
C HIS A 43 -6.22 -19.26 3.26
N GLN A 44 -5.30 -18.82 2.38
CA GLN A 44 -4.86 -19.62 1.24
C GLN A 44 -3.76 -20.62 1.66
N LYS A 45 -3.69 -21.75 0.95
CA LYS A 45 -2.67 -22.77 1.21
C LYS A 45 -1.34 -22.41 0.56
N TYR A 46 -0.29 -22.30 1.37
CA TYR A 46 1.09 -22.07 0.95
C TYR A 46 2.03 -23.03 1.67
N ASP A 47 3.25 -23.18 1.14
CA ASP A 47 4.31 -23.99 1.79
C ASP A 47 4.77 -23.37 3.12
N TYR A 48 4.63 -22.05 3.25
CA TYR A 48 4.94 -21.27 4.45
C TYR A 48 3.83 -20.24 4.68
N PRO A 49 3.56 -19.84 5.94
CA PRO A 49 2.65 -18.74 6.21
C PRO A 49 3.06 -17.45 5.47
N PRO A 50 2.11 -16.66 4.95
CA PRO A 50 2.42 -15.40 4.25
C PRO A 50 3.32 -14.45 5.06
N GLU A 51 3.13 -14.34 6.37
CA GLU A 51 3.98 -13.52 7.25
C GLU A 51 5.43 -14.00 7.26
N THR A 52 5.65 -15.31 7.17
CA THR A 52 6.99 -15.88 7.05
C THR A 52 7.61 -15.55 5.70
N ILE A 53 6.86 -15.75 4.60
CA ILE A 53 7.37 -15.48 3.25
C ILE A 53 7.68 -13.98 3.07
N LEU A 54 6.84 -13.10 3.61
CA LEU A 54 6.98 -11.65 3.53
C LEU A 54 7.88 -11.06 4.63
N SER A 55 8.72 -11.87 5.28
CA SER A 55 9.70 -11.39 6.25
C SER A 55 11.06 -11.07 5.61
N HIS A 56 11.79 -10.12 6.21
CA HIS A 56 13.15 -9.78 5.80
C HIS A 56 14.09 -11.00 5.81
N SER A 57 14.02 -11.79 6.88
CA SER A 57 14.86 -12.98 7.02
C SER A 57 14.57 -14.05 5.96
N PHE A 58 13.32 -14.21 5.53
CA PHE A 58 12.97 -15.13 4.44
C PHE A 58 13.44 -14.59 3.08
N TYR A 59 13.21 -13.30 2.82
CA TYR A 59 13.70 -12.61 1.63
C TYR A 59 15.22 -12.78 1.47
N MET A 60 15.98 -12.69 2.57
CA MET A 60 17.44 -12.87 2.55
C MET A 60 17.86 -14.32 2.28
N ARG A 61 17.19 -15.30 2.90
CA ARG A 61 17.57 -16.71 2.84
C ARG A 61 17.03 -17.44 1.61
N LYS A 62 15.83 -17.07 1.13
CA LYS A 62 15.10 -17.74 0.06
C LYS A 62 14.53 -16.75 -0.95
N PRO A 63 15.37 -15.91 -1.59
CA PRO A 63 14.90 -14.84 -2.47
C PRO A 63 14.08 -15.34 -3.66
N GLU A 64 14.38 -16.52 -4.21
CA GLU A 64 13.62 -17.07 -5.34
C GLU A 64 12.18 -17.42 -4.94
N GLU A 65 12.00 -18.04 -3.77
CA GLU A 65 10.66 -18.37 -3.24
C GLU A 65 9.91 -17.08 -2.86
N PHE A 66 10.58 -16.10 -2.24
CA PHE A 66 10.02 -14.79 -1.96
C PHE A 66 9.49 -14.12 -3.23
N PHE A 67 10.31 -13.98 -4.29
CA PHE A 67 9.88 -13.32 -5.52
C PHE A 67 8.82 -14.08 -6.29
N ARG A 68 8.84 -15.42 -6.24
CA ARG A 68 7.76 -16.24 -6.80
C ARG A 68 6.42 -15.91 -6.12
N PHE A 69 6.40 -15.86 -4.80
CA PHE A 69 5.20 -15.48 -4.03
C PHE A 69 4.81 -14.03 -4.29
N TYR A 70 5.76 -13.11 -4.16
CA TYR A 70 5.55 -11.67 -4.31
C TYR A 70 4.92 -11.32 -5.66
N LYS A 71 5.47 -11.83 -6.76
CA LYS A 71 4.94 -11.60 -8.11
C LYS A 71 3.53 -12.16 -8.31
N ASN A 72 3.23 -13.31 -7.74
CA ASN A 72 1.96 -13.98 -7.95
C ASN A 72 0.85 -13.51 -7.02
N LYS A 73 1.19 -12.95 -5.86
CA LYS A 73 0.24 -12.69 -4.78
C LYS A 73 0.18 -11.24 -4.31
N MET A 74 1.24 -10.46 -4.55
CA MET A 74 1.32 -9.08 -4.08
C MET A 74 1.18 -8.05 -5.21
N LEU A 75 1.33 -8.44 -6.47
CA LEU A 75 1.31 -7.54 -7.60
C LEU A 75 0.00 -7.67 -8.38
N PHE A 76 -0.73 -6.56 -8.48
CA PHE A 76 -2.01 -6.46 -9.20
C PHE A 76 -1.97 -5.32 -10.23
N PRO A 77 -1.16 -5.44 -11.31
CA PRO A 77 -0.91 -4.33 -12.24
C PRO A 77 -2.15 -3.86 -13.01
N LYS A 78 -3.19 -4.69 -13.06
CA LYS A 78 -4.46 -4.38 -13.74
C LYS A 78 -5.54 -3.84 -12.80
N ALA A 79 -5.25 -3.72 -11.50
CA ALA A 79 -6.24 -3.20 -10.56
C ALA A 79 -6.57 -1.72 -10.86
N GLU A 80 -7.85 -1.40 -10.75
CA GLU A 80 -8.35 -0.04 -10.94
C GLU A 80 -8.88 0.50 -9.61
N PRO A 81 -8.78 1.82 -9.38
CA PRO A 81 -9.29 2.44 -8.17
C PRO A 81 -10.77 2.16 -7.93
N SER A 82 -11.11 1.73 -6.72
CA SER A 82 -12.49 1.55 -6.26
C SER A 82 -13.24 2.88 -6.18
N THR A 83 -14.55 2.80 -5.93
CA THR A 83 -15.37 3.98 -5.67
C THR A 83 -14.84 4.78 -4.47
N THR A 84 -14.37 4.10 -3.43
CA THR A 84 -13.79 4.75 -2.25
C THR A 84 -12.55 5.57 -2.60
N HIS A 85 -11.59 5.01 -3.36
CA HIS A 85 -10.41 5.75 -3.81
C HIS A 85 -10.79 7.02 -4.58
N LYS A 86 -11.73 6.91 -5.53
CA LYS A 86 -12.20 8.06 -6.34
C LYS A 86 -12.91 9.13 -5.51
N LYS A 87 -13.67 8.72 -4.48
CA LYS A 87 -14.34 9.67 -3.59
C LYS A 87 -13.36 10.40 -2.69
N LEU A 88 -12.34 9.72 -2.19
CA LEU A 88 -11.28 10.35 -1.40
C LEU A 88 -10.49 11.36 -2.24
N ALA A 89 -10.11 11.01 -3.46
CA ALA A 89 -9.44 11.94 -4.38
C ALA A 89 -10.32 13.18 -4.68
N LYS A 90 -11.65 12.98 -4.81
CA LYS A 90 -12.57 14.12 -4.97
C LYS A 90 -12.62 15.01 -3.72
N LEU A 91 -12.70 14.44 -2.52
CA LEU A 91 -12.68 15.22 -1.27
C LEU A 91 -11.38 16.01 -1.10
N GLU A 92 -10.26 15.46 -1.56
CA GLU A 92 -8.97 16.16 -1.57
C GLU A 92 -8.99 17.32 -2.57
N ALA A 93 -9.49 17.10 -3.79
CA ALA A 93 -9.64 18.13 -4.81
C ALA A 93 -10.60 19.25 -4.36
N ASP A 94 -11.63 18.92 -3.60
CA ASP A 94 -12.58 19.88 -3.01
C ASP A 94 -11.99 20.61 -1.77
N GLY A 95 -10.74 20.31 -1.37
CA GLY A 95 -10.01 20.93 -0.27
C GLY A 95 -10.42 20.46 1.14
N LYS A 96 -11.27 19.44 1.26
CA LYS A 96 -11.77 18.90 2.52
C LYS A 96 -10.84 17.84 3.12
N LEU A 97 -10.34 16.91 2.31
CA LEU A 97 -9.38 15.88 2.72
C LEU A 97 -7.96 16.46 2.64
N LYS A 98 -7.24 16.45 3.76
CA LYS A 98 -5.87 17.00 3.85
C LYS A 98 -4.79 15.97 3.59
N GLY A 99 -5.12 14.69 3.75
CA GLY A 99 -4.18 13.61 3.46
C GLY A 99 -4.78 12.24 3.66
N ILE A 100 -4.12 11.27 3.05
CA ILE A 100 -4.41 9.85 3.16
C ILE A 100 -3.21 9.17 3.80
N VAL A 101 -3.43 8.50 4.92
CA VAL A 101 -2.47 7.60 5.53
C VAL A 101 -2.87 6.18 5.18
N THR A 102 -2.05 5.46 4.46
CA THR A 102 -2.39 4.11 4.01
C THR A 102 -1.36 3.07 4.39
N GLN A 103 -1.85 1.88 4.76
CA GLN A 103 -1.04 0.68 4.90
C GLN A 103 -0.88 -0.08 3.58
N ASN A 104 -1.63 0.32 2.55
CA ASN A 104 -1.60 -0.34 1.25
C ASN A 104 -0.35 0.06 0.45
N ILE A 105 0.13 -0.89 -0.34
CA ILE A 105 1.30 -0.75 -1.20
C ILE A 105 0.95 -0.69 -2.69
N ASP A 106 -0.34 -0.68 -3.02
CA ASP A 106 -0.88 -0.87 -4.37
C ASP A 106 -0.85 0.38 -5.27
N GLY A 107 -0.71 1.58 -4.68
CA GLY A 107 -0.69 2.85 -5.40
C GLY A 107 -2.04 3.30 -5.94
N LEU A 108 -3.16 2.67 -5.53
CA LEU A 108 -4.49 2.98 -6.06
C LEU A 108 -5.03 4.34 -5.64
N HIS A 109 -4.61 4.89 -4.51
CA HIS A 109 -4.95 6.25 -4.10
C HIS A 109 -4.37 7.28 -5.08
N GLN A 110 -3.08 7.16 -5.42
CA GLN A 110 -2.42 8.02 -6.39
C GLN A 110 -3.02 7.83 -7.79
N LYS A 111 -3.30 6.57 -8.17
CA LYS A 111 -3.97 6.26 -9.45
C LYS A 111 -5.37 6.87 -9.55
N ALA A 112 -6.07 7.05 -8.43
CA ALA A 112 -7.36 7.72 -8.37
C ALA A 112 -7.27 9.25 -8.48
N GLY A 113 -6.07 9.82 -8.32
CA GLY A 113 -5.81 11.26 -8.38
C GLY A 113 -5.50 11.91 -7.04
N SER A 114 -5.39 11.15 -5.95
CA SER A 114 -4.92 11.70 -4.66
C SER A 114 -3.45 12.08 -4.73
N CYS A 115 -3.10 13.25 -4.21
CA CYS A 115 -1.76 13.82 -4.25
C CYS A 115 -1.02 13.69 -2.91
N HIS A 116 -1.72 13.83 -1.79
CA HIS A 116 -1.13 13.75 -0.46
C HIS A 116 -1.40 12.38 0.17
N VAL A 117 -0.57 11.39 -0.18
CA VAL A 117 -0.70 10.00 0.27
C VAL A 117 0.57 9.57 0.99
N ILE A 118 0.45 9.23 2.27
CA ILE A 118 1.52 8.67 3.09
C ILE A 118 1.39 7.15 3.07
N GLU A 119 2.36 6.49 2.41
CA GLU A 119 2.42 5.04 2.27
C GLU A 119 3.29 4.44 3.40
N LEU A 120 2.68 4.09 4.53
CA LEU A 120 3.41 3.59 5.72
C LEU A 120 4.22 2.32 5.46
N HIS A 121 3.79 1.50 4.51
CA HIS A 121 4.46 0.24 4.15
C HIS A 121 5.17 0.31 2.80
N GLY A 122 5.41 1.51 2.26
CA GLY A 122 6.03 1.69 0.95
C GLY A 122 5.11 1.37 -0.23
N SER A 123 5.68 1.02 -1.39
CA SER A 123 4.92 0.84 -2.63
C SER A 123 5.53 -0.22 -3.55
N VAL A 124 4.68 -1.04 -4.19
CA VAL A 124 5.09 -1.97 -5.25
C VAL A 124 5.59 -1.25 -6.50
N LEU A 125 5.25 0.03 -6.66
CA LEU A 125 5.63 0.83 -7.83
C LEU A 125 7.08 1.32 -7.77
N ARG A 126 7.71 1.31 -6.60
CA ARG A 126 9.10 1.71 -6.38
C ARG A 126 9.92 0.48 -6.01
N ASN A 127 11.07 0.36 -6.63
CA ASN A 127 12.00 -0.73 -6.35
C ASN A 127 13.42 -0.19 -6.48
N TYR A 128 14.35 -0.65 -5.66
CA TYR A 128 15.72 -0.14 -5.65
C TYR A 128 16.73 -1.26 -5.65
N CYS A 129 17.85 -1.02 -6.35
CA CYS A 129 18.99 -1.91 -6.24
C CYS A 129 19.63 -1.79 -4.84
N GLU A 130 19.77 -2.90 -4.13
CA GLU A 130 20.41 -2.93 -2.80
C GLU A 130 21.89 -2.51 -2.82
N ARG A 131 22.55 -2.54 -4.00
CA ARG A 131 23.99 -2.23 -4.12
C ARG A 131 24.26 -0.80 -4.56
N CYS A 132 23.55 -0.30 -5.58
CA CYS A 132 23.84 1.01 -6.20
C CYS A 132 22.66 1.98 -6.09
N HIS A 133 21.59 1.60 -5.42
CA HIS A 133 20.38 2.39 -5.19
C HIS A 133 19.68 2.88 -6.47
N GLN A 134 20.01 2.32 -7.64
CA GLN A 134 19.28 2.61 -8.87
C GLN A 134 17.81 2.28 -8.72
N PHE A 135 16.96 3.24 -9.09
CA PHE A 135 15.49 3.09 -9.12
C PHE A 135 15.03 2.20 -10.27
N TYR A 136 14.00 1.42 -10.00
CA TYR A 136 13.29 0.59 -10.97
C TYR A 136 11.78 0.67 -10.73
N GLY A 137 10.99 0.81 -11.81
CA GLY A 137 9.54 0.69 -11.75
C GLY A 137 9.07 -0.76 -11.60
N LEU A 138 7.77 -0.93 -11.46
CA LEU A 138 7.11 -2.25 -11.29
C LEU A 138 7.46 -3.23 -12.43
N ASP A 139 7.56 -2.75 -13.66
CA ASP A 139 7.84 -3.58 -14.84
C ASP A 139 9.15 -4.36 -14.72
N ALA A 140 10.16 -3.80 -14.10
CA ALA A 140 11.42 -4.49 -13.87
C ALA A 140 11.26 -5.74 -13.00
N ILE A 141 10.31 -5.71 -12.05
CA ILE A 141 9.98 -6.88 -11.24
C ILE A 141 9.14 -7.88 -12.04
N LEU A 142 8.10 -7.40 -12.74
CA LEU A 142 7.18 -8.26 -13.49
C LEU A 142 7.87 -9.02 -14.63
N GLN A 143 8.79 -8.37 -15.34
CA GLN A 143 9.48 -8.93 -16.50
C GLN A 143 10.71 -9.78 -16.13
N SER A 144 11.17 -9.71 -14.88
CA SER A 144 12.34 -10.49 -14.45
C SER A 144 12.02 -11.99 -14.32
N GLU A 145 12.96 -12.82 -14.72
CA GLU A 145 12.96 -14.24 -14.37
C GLU A 145 13.62 -14.44 -12.99
N GLY A 146 12.96 -15.20 -12.09
CA GLY A 146 13.48 -15.45 -10.73
C GLY A 146 13.67 -14.17 -9.92
N VAL A 147 14.87 -13.99 -9.36
CA VAL A 147 15.26 -12.83 -8.54
C VAL A 147 15.68 -11.66 -9.42
N PRO A 148 14.99 -10.50 -9.34
CA PRO A 148 15.33 -9.33 -10.14
C PRO A 148 16.73 -8.82 -9.86
N LYS A 149 17.50 -8.51 -10.92
CA LYS A 149 18.87 -8.02 -10.82
C LYS A 149 19.08 -6.72 -11.58
N CYS A 150 19.84 -5.83 -10.95
CA CYS A 150 20.34 -4.61 -11.55
C CYS A 150 21.50 -4.90 -12.51
N SER A 151 21.77 -4.00 -13.45
CA SER A 151 22.94 -4.05 -14.33
C SER A 151 24.28 -4.09 -13.58
N CYS A 152 24.33 -3.57 -12.34
CA CYS A 152 25.52 -3.67 -11.48
C CYS A 152 25.69 -5.05 -10.83
N GLY A 153 24.76 -5.99 -11.06
CA GLY A 153 24.72 -7.31 -10.44
C GLY A 153 24.05 -7.37 -9.06
N GLY A 154 23.66 -6.22 -8.49
CA GLY A 154 22.92 -6.15 -7.24
C GLY A 154 21.49 -6.64 -7.40
N ARG A 155 20.90 -7.17 -6.33
CA ARG A 155 19.48 -7.54 -6.29
C ARG A 155 18.62 -6.28 -6.24
N ILE A 156 17.46 -6.32 -6.88
CA ILE A 156 16.45 -5.24 -6.82
C ILE A 156 15.43 -5.63 -5.75
N LYS A 157 15.37 -4.84 -4.67
CA LYS A 157 14.38 -5.02 -3.58
C LYS A 157 13.18 -4.10 -3.85
N PRO A 158 11.95 -4.60 -3.71
CA PRO A 158 10.78 -3.73 -3.64
C PRO A 158 10.88 -2.76 -2.47
N ASP A 159 10.45 -1.52 -2.68
CA ASP A 159 10.30 -0.51 -1.63
C ASP A 159 9.04 -0.77 -0.81
N VAL A 160 8.99 -1.95 -0.23
CA VAL A 160 7.90 -2.44 0.61
C VAL A 160 8.50 -2.87 1.94
N VAL A 161 7.90 -2.41 3.04
CA VAL A 161 8.30 -2.80 4.40
C VAL A 161 7.89 -4.25 4.63
N LEU A 162 8.87 -5.11 4.82
CA LEU A 162 8.66 -6.51 5.15
C LEU A 162 8.49 -6.69 6.66
N TYR A 163 7.89 -7.80 7.08
CA TYR A 163 7.95 -8.17 8.49
C TYR A 163 9.41 -8.20 8.95
N GLU A 164 9.68 -7.81 10.19
CA GLU A 164 11.01 -7.61 10.78
C GLU A 164 11.72 -6.31 10.36
N GLU A 165 11.17 -5.53 9.41
CA GLU A 165 11.70 -4.21 9.06
C GLU A 165 10.97 -3.10 9.84
N GLY A 166 11.66 -1.99 10.12
CA GLY A 166 11.05 -0.80 10.70
C GLY A 166 10.28 0.02 9.67
N LEU A 167 9.29 0.76 10.13
CA LEU A 167 8.63 1.78 9.32
C LEU A 167 9.55 3.01 9.18
N ASP A 168 9.34 3.76 8.12
CA ASP A 168 10.02 5.04 7.91
C ASP A 168 9.55 6.08 8.94
N GLU A 169 10.50 6.66 9.68
CA GLU A 169 10.20 7.59 10.78
C GLU A 169 9.57 8.89 10.27
N GLU A 170 9.99 9.42 9.12
CA GLU A 170 9.45 10.65 8.55
C GLU A 170 7.97 10.44 8.15
N ASN A 171 7.63 9.29 7.55
CA ASN A 171 6.26 8.93 7.22
C ASN A 171 5.37 8.78 8.47
N ILE A 172 5.91 8.23 9.57
CA ILE A 172 5.19 8.11 10.84
C ILE A 172 4.93 9.49 11.43
N GLU A 173 5.95 10.35 11.49
CA GLU A 173 5.82 11.71 12.03
C GLU A 173 4.79 12.53 11.26
N GLU A 174 4.83 12.47 9.94
CA GLU A 174 3.88 13.16 9.08
C GLU A 174 2.45 12.62 9.26
N ALA A 175 2.28 11.30 9.32
CA ALA A 175 0.98 10.68 9.57
C ALA A 175 0.40 11.09 10.92
N VAL A 176 1.22 11.09 11.98
CA VAL A 176 0.81 11.50 13.33
C VAL A 176 0.44 12.99 13.33
N ARG A 177 1.20 13.85 12.65
CA ARG A 177 0.90 15.28 12.52
C ARG A 177 -0.45 15.49 11.88
N LEU A 178 -0.72 14.88 10.72
CA LEU A 178 -2.01 14.98 10.02
C LEU A 178 -3.18 14.52 10.89
N ILE A 179 -3.03 13.35 11.54
CA ILE A 179 -4.10 12.79 12.39
C ILE A 179 -4.40 13.69 13.58
N ARG A 180 -3.39 14.30 14.20
CA ARG A 180 -3.57 15.21 15.35
C ARG A 180 -4.31 16.50 15.00
N GLU A 181 -4.14 16.96 13.76
CA GLU A 181 -4.75 18.20 13.28
C GLU A 181 -6.15 17.96 12.67
N ALA A 182 -6.55 16.71 12.47
CA ALA A 182 -7.82 16.37 11.82
C ALA A 182 -9.04 16.65 12.70
N ASP A 183 -10.10 17.20 12.10
CA ASP A 183 -11.43 17.28 12.70
C ASP A 183 -12.16 15.92 12.60
N ILE A 184 -11.86 15.16 11.53
CA ILE A 184 -12.41 13.82 11.25
C ILE A 184 -11.28 12.88 10.84
N LEU A 185 -11.27 11.72 11.46
CA LEU A 185 -10.44 10.58 11.11
C LEU A 185 -11.34 9.38 10.75
#